data_a356773245ce961d95479016f8b41846
#
_entry.id   a356773245ce961d95479016f8b41846
#
_cell.length_a   1.000
_cell.length_b   1.000
_cell.length_c   1.000
_cell.angle_alpha   90.00
_cell.angle_beta   90.00
_cell.angle_gamma   90.00
#
_symmetry.space_group_name_H-M   'P 1'
#
loop_
_entity.id
_entity.type
_entity.pdbx_description
1 polymer ?
#
loop_
_entity_poly.entity_id
_entity_poly.type
_entity_poly.pdbx_seq_one_letter_code
_entity_poly.pdbx_strand_id
1 'polypeptide(L)'
;MKKFLLSLILSLAVCCNLPVLADEIEEDYLDIAANYCVIGDYESALVYLDKILTINPNNQKIVDLKKGLTHVIEKDKKTFVTGVNPLVKQAQEAKRVGDERLEVSSLIAGTQVENSYLAYYYLGNYFRDKNNFLKALDAYNGALSAKPDFAQAYLASAITLFDVGRYEAVINPIDKYLTFNPNDDLAYAVKSRAEFEMGMLEESRADNEKAIQINNCPEYQFDRAKILYKSDDFKAAKDIFTELLPDIQTSKIYEYMGYCDIALEDYMSALMNINKALILSDDDEFLEIKYNEIKDILEKNQNEQT
;
A
#
# COMPACT_ATOMS: atom_id res chain seq x y z
N MET A 1 31.23 2.59 -11.64
CA MET A 1 30.71 1.93 -12.86
C MET A 1 29.18 2.06 -13.00
N LYS A 2 28.34 1.74 -11.99
CA LYS A 2 26.87 1.89 -12.12
C LYS A 2 26.38 3.32 -12.43
N LYS A 3 26.96 4.36 -11.81
CA LYS A 3 26.60 5.78 -12.08
C LYS A 3 26.98 6.22 -13.51
N PHE A 4 28.03 5.65 -14.09
CA PHE A 4 28.45 5.95 -15.46
C PHE A 4 27.57 5.26 -16.49
N LEU A 5 27.09 4.03 -16.18
CA LEU A 5 26.15 3.30 -17.03
C LEU A 5 24.77 3.98 -17.07
N LEU A 6 24.29 4.47 -15.91
CA LEU A 6 23.00 5.19 -15.82
C LEU A 6 23.02 6.51 -16.59
N SER A 7 24.15 7.26 -16.50
CA SER A 7 24.37 8.48 -17.29
C SER A 7 24.45 8.19 -18.80
N LEU A 8 25.02 7.05 -19.18
CA LEU A 8 25.11 6.63 -20.59
C LEU A 8 23.75 6.19 -21.14
N ILE A 9 22.96 5.47 -20.35
CA ILE A 9 21.59 5.05 -20.72
C ILE A 9 20.68 6.26 -20.84
N LEU A 10 20.73 7.22 -19.91
CA LEU A 10 20.00 8.50 -20.00
C LEU A 10 20.40 9.32 -21.26
N SER A 11 21.71 9.38 -21.57
CA SER A 11 22.17 10.10 -22.76
C SER A 11 21.75 9.39 -24.07
N LEU A 12 21.68 8.06 -24.09
CA LEU A 12 21.21 7.26 -25.22
C LEU A 12 19.67 7.35 -25.40
N ALA A 13 18.90 7.35 -24.32
CA ALA A 13 17.44 7.52 -24.38
C ALA A 13 17.05 8.90 -24.94
N VAL A 14 17.79 9.95 -24.58
CA VAL A 14 17.59 11.33 -25.10
C VAL A 14 18.00 11.43 -26.57
N CYS A 15 18.99 10.65 -27.03
CA CYS A 15 19.47 10.70 -28.41
C CYS A 15 18.72 9.80 -29.40
N CYS A 16 17.97 8.77 -28.92
CA CYS A 16 17.38 7.76 -29.79
C CYS A 16 15.86 7.88 -29.99
N ASN A 17 15.18 8.92 -29.46
CA ASN A 17 13.71 9.08 -29.59
C ASN A 17 12.93 7.78 -29.30
N LEU A 18 13.25 7.08 -28.20
CA LEU A 18 12.54 5.88 -27.77
C LEU A 18 11.56 6.28 -26.64
N PRO A 19 10.31 6.70 -26.96
CA PRO A 19 9.34 7.11 -25.94
C PRO A 19 9.03 5.95 -24.98
N VAL A 20 8.98 4.72 -25.47
CA VAL A 20 8.65 3.52 -24.66
C VAL A 20 9.64 3.29 -23.50
N LEU A 21 10.94 3.50 -23.73
CA LEU A 21 11.95 3.31 -22.67
C LEU A 21 11.94 4.43 -21.63
N ALA A 22 11.52 5.62 -22.04
CA ALA A 22 11.36 6.75 -21.12
C ALA A 22 10.14 6.55 -20.21
N ASP A 23 9.05 6.04 -20.74
CA ASP A 23 7.83 5.75 -19.99
C ASP A 23 8.07 4.65 -18.93
N GLU A 24 8.77 3.55 -19.28
CA GLU A 24 9.15 2.49 -18.32
C GLU A 24 10.03 3.03 -17.17
N ILE A 25 10.99 3.89 -17.46
CA ILE A 25 11.87 4.49 -16.43
C ILE A 25 11.09 5.49 -15.55
N GLU A 26 10.13 6.23 -16.12
CA GLU A 26 9.24 7.12 -15.34
C GLU A 26 8.39 6.30 -14.36
N GLU A 27 7.84 5.16 -14.81
CA GLU A 27 7.01 4.27 -14.01
C GLU A 27 7.83 3.66 -12.85
N ASP A 28 9.04 3.13 -13.12
CA ASP A 28 9.94 2.63 -12.09
C ASP A 28 10.28 3.69 -11.04
N TYR A 29 10.54 4.93 -11.45
CA TYR A 29 10.83 6.01 -10.52
C TYR A 29 9.59 6.45 -9.73
N LEU A 30 8.41 6.38 -10.33
CA LEU A 30 7.16 6.69 -9.66
C LEU A 30 6.85 5.66 -8.56
N ASP A 31 7.05 4.37 -8.85
CA ASP A 31 6.88 3.29 -7.87
C ASP A 31 7.86 3.42 -6.70
N ILE A 32 9.11 3.77 -6.98
CA ILE A 32 10.09 4.02 -5.92
C ILE A 32 9.69 5.24 -5.09
N ALA A 33 9.22 6.32 -5.73
CA ALA A 33 8.75 7.51 -5.02
C ALA A 33 7.52 7.20 -4.16
N ALA A 34 6.57 6.41 -4.67
CA ALA A 34 5.40 5.96 -3.94
C ALA A 34 5.79 5.14 -2.70
N ASN A 35 6.73 4.20 -2.83
CA ASN A 35 7.24 3.43 -1.71
C ASN A 35 7.89 4.31 -0.63
N TYR A 36 8.62 5.36 -1.01
CA TYR A 36 9.14 6.34 -0.05
C TYR A 36 8.03 7.17 0.61
N CYS A 37 6.96 7.51 -0.11
CA CYS A 37 5.79 8.18 0.47
C CYS A 37 5.09 7.29 1.51
N VAL A 38 4.93 5.98 1.23
CA VAL A 38 4.30 5.02 2.16
C VAL A 38 5.07 4.93 3.49
N ILE A 39 6.40 4.99 3.45
CA ILE A 39 7.22 4.97 4.68
C ILE A 39 7.42 6.35 5.31
N GLY A 40 6.79 7.40 4.76
CA GLY A 40 6.90 8.78 5.26
C GLY A 40 8.22 9.47 4.95
N ASP A 41 9.08 8.90 4.11
CA ASP A 41 10.33 9.51 3.65
C ASP A 41 10.08 10.39 2.41
N TYR A 42 9.36 11.47 2.63
CA TYR A 42 8.97 12.39 1.57
C TYR A 42 10.17 13.10 0.90
N GLU A 43 11.30 13.26 1.60
CA GLU A 43 12.51 13.85 1.02
C GLU A 43 13.13 12.92 -0.03
N SER A 44 13.20 11.61 0.24
CA SER A 44 13.64 10.63 -0.75
C SER A 44 12.63 10.49 -1.90
N ALA A 45 11.33 10.54 -1.63
CA ALA A 45 10.31 10.56 -2.67
C ALA A 45 10.52 11.73 -3.64
N LEU A 46 10.77 12.95 -3.13
CA LEU A 46 11.04 14.14 -3.96
C LEU A 46 12.23 13.95 -4.91
N VAL A 47 13.29 13.25 -4.47
CA VAL A 47 14.47 12.97 -5.33
C VAL A 47 14.07 12.15 -6.56
N TYR A 48 13.16 11.19 -6.41
CA TYR A 48 12.70 10.37 -7.54
C TYR A 48 11.71 11.10 -8.43
N LEU A 49 10.83 11.94 -7.87
CA LEU A 49 10.00 12.85 -8.68
C LEU A 49 10.85 13.83 -9.49
N ASP A 50 11.96 14.32 -8.96
CA ASP A 50 12.91 15.16 -9.70
C ASP A 50 13.59 14.40 -10.84
N LYS A 51 13.89 13.12 -10.67
CA LYS A 51 14.41 12.29 -11.76
C LYS A 51 13.39 12.13 -12.88
N ILE A 52 12.11 11.94 -12.56
CA ILE A 52 11.03 11.90 -13.57
C ILE A 52 10.97 13.25 -14.31
N LEU A 53 10.96 14.36 -13.60
CA LEU A 53 10.92 15.70 -14.22
C LEU A 53 12.19 16.04 -15.01
N THR A 54 13.29 15.32 -14.79
CA THR A 54 14.49 15.44 -15.64
C THR A 54 14.27 14.75 -16.99
N ILE A 55 13.50 13.65 -17.03
CA ILE A 55 13.16 12.91 -18.24
C ILE A 55 12.02 13.63 -18.97
N ASN A 56 10.97 14.01 -18.24
CA ASN A 56 9.76 14.64 -18.77
C ASN A 56 9.41 15.92 -17.97
N PRO A 57 10.03 17.07 -18.31
CA PRO A 57 9.86 18.31 -17.55
C PRO A 57 8.44 18.87 -17.54
N ASN A 58 7.61 18.46 -18.50
CA ASN A 58 6.23 18.96 -18.68
C ASN A 58 5.18 18.01 -18.08
N ASN A 59 5.57 16.98 -17.34
CA ASN A 59 4.64 16.07 -16.68
C ASN A 59 3.94 16.79 -15.52
N GLN A 60 2.77 17.39 -15.83
CA GLN A 60 2.03 18.22 -14.89
C GLN A 60 1.60 17.44 -13.65
N LYS A 61 1.27 16.14 -13.78
CA LYS A 61 0.89 15.27 -12.64
C LYS A 61 2.03 15.18 -11.63
N ILE A 62 3.25 14.97 -12.11
CA ILE A 62 4.45 14.88 -11.25
C ILE A 62 4.81 16.24 -10.64
N VAL A 63 4.64 17.34 -11.40
CA VAL A 63 4.82 18.70 -10.87
C VAL A 63 3.86 18.97 -9.70
N ASP A 64 2.59 18.58 -9.84
CA ASP A 64 1.59 18.82 -8.80
C ASP A 64 1.79 17.89 -7.58
N LEU A 65 2.15 16.63 -7.81
CA LEU A 65 2.54 15.70 -6.74
C LEU A 65 3.75 16.22 -5.95
N LYS A 66 4.78 16.69 -6.65
CA LYS A 66 5.96 17.30 -6.03
C LYS A 66 5.61 18.52 -5.18
N LYS A 67 4.74 19.41 -5.67
CA LYS A 67 4.25 20.59 -4.90
C LYS A 67 3.50 20.14 -3.64
N GLY A 68 2.63 19.13 -3.76
CA GLY A 68 1.90 18.57 -2.63
C GLY A 68 2.86 18.04 -1.56
N LEU A 69 3.82 17.19 -1.93
CA LEU A 69 4.83 16.65 -1.02
C LEU A 69 5.70 17.74 -0.39
N THR A 70 6.13 18.73 -1.17
CA THR A 70 6.91 19.86 -0.65
C THR A 70 6.10 20.63 0.40
N HIS A 71 4.80 20.84 0.17
CA HIS A 71 3.91 21.50 1.13
C HIS A 71 3.77 20.68 2.43
N VAL A 72 3.64 19.35 2.34
CA VAL A 72 3.62 18.45 3.51
C VAL A 72 4.92 18.57 4.29
N ILE A 73 6.07 18.48 3.63
CA ILE A 73 7.39 18.62 4.27
C ILE A 73 7.56 20.00 4.93
N GLU A 74 7.11 21.08 4.27
CA GLU A 74 7.21 22.42 4.84
C GLU A 74 6.26 22.61 6.03
N LYS A 75 5.07 22.02 5.98
CA LYS A 75 4.13 22.01 7.10
C LYS A 75 4.71 21.24 8.28
N ASP A 76 5.30 20.08 8.03
CA ASP A 76 6.01 19.30 9.05
C ASP A 76 7.25 20.08 9.55
N LYS A 77 8.07 20.68 8.69
CA LYS A 77 9.20 21.53 9.11
C LYS A 77 8.77 22.68 10.01
N LYS A 78 7.62 23.33 9.77
CA LYS A 78 7.10 24.38 10.67
C LYS A 78 6.68 23.83 12.03
N THR A 79 6.21 22.59 12.08
CA THR A 79 5.88 21.88 13.33
C THR A 79 7.15 21.34 14.03
N PHE A 80 8.21 21.09 13.27
CA PHE A 80 9.46 20.45 13.70
C PHE A 80 10.58 21.42 14.17
N VAL A 81 10.44 22.73 13.98
CA VAL A 81 11.56 23.69 14.19
C VAL A 81 11.94 23.91 15.65
N THR A 82 11.23 23.37 16.62
CA THR A 82 11.64 23.46 18.03
C THR A 82 11.83 22.06 18.63
N GLY A 83 13.00 21.44 18.39
CA GLY A 83 13.45 20.33 19.22
C GLY A 83 13.62 18.97 18.57
N VAL A 84 13.98 18.88 17.28
CA VAL A 84 14.34 17.58 16.69
C VAL A 84 15.58 17.05 17.40
N ASN A 85 15.42 15.90 18.05
CA ASN A 85 16.48 15.14 18.65
C ASN A 85 17.61 14.89 17.62
N PRO A 86 18.85 15.37 17.85
CA PRO A 86 19.96 15.22 16.90
C PRO A 86 20.24 13.77 16.52
N LEU A 87 19.94 12.83 17.41
CA LEU A 87 20.12 11.39 17.21
C LEU A 87 19.14 10.85 16.17
N VAL A 88 17.93 11.41 16.06
CA VAL A 88 16.98 11.06 15.00
C VAL A 88 17.53 11.49 13.64
N LYS A 89 18.11 12.70 13.53
CA LYS A 89 18.75 13.12 12.28
C LYS A 89 19.94 12.23 11.90
N GLN A 90 20.75 11.84 12.88
CA GLN A 90 21.85 10.91 12.65
C GLN A 90 21.36 9.56 12.16
N ALA A 91 20.28 9.04 12.73
CA ALA A 91 19.67 7.79 12.31
C ALA A 91 19.12 7.87 10.88
N GLN A 92 18.43 8.96 10.52
CA GLN A 92 17.91 9.17 9.16
C GLN A 92 19.05 9.24 8.12
N GLU A 93 20.13 9.92 8.45
CA GLU A 93 21.31 9.95 7.58
C GLU A 93 21.97 8.58 7.46
N ALA A 94 22.09 7.83 8.58
CA ALA A 94 22.59 6.47 8.58
C ALA A 94 21.73 5.54 7.70
N LYS A 95 20.40 5.63 7.78
CA LYS A 95 19.47 4.91 6.90
C LYS A 95 19.74 5.25 5.43
N ARG A 96 19.89 6.51 5.09
CA ARG A 96 20.14 6.98 3.73
C ARG A 96 21.43 6.41 3.12
N VAL A 97 22.47 6.20 3.93
CA VAL A 97 23.76 5.64 3.48
C VAL A 97 23.85 4.12 3.66
N GLY A 98 22.80 3.49 4.24
CA GLY A 98 22.75 2.05 4.47
C GLY A 98 23.54 1.57 5.69
N ASP A 99 23.91 2.47 6.63
CA ASP A 99 24.56 2.08 7.89
C ASP A 99 23.50 1.72 8.95
N GLU A 100 23.04 0.49 8.87
CA GLU A 100 22.01 -0.06 9.76
C GLU A 100 22.43 -0.04 11.24
N ARG A 101 23.72 -0.24 11.54
CA ARG A 101 24.21 -0.22 12.93
C ARG A 101 24.11 1.17 13.53
N LEU A 102 24.53 2.17 12.78
CA LEU A 102 24.44 3.55 13.21
C LEU A 102 22.98 4.01 13.30
N GLU A 103 22.13 3.61 12.34
CA GLU A 103 20.70 3.89 12.36
C GLU A 103 20.08 3.42 13.68
N VAL A 104 20.12 2.11 13.96
CA VAL A 104 19.45 1.55 15.14
C VAL A 104 20.06 2.02 16.46
N SER A 105 21.38 2.14 16.54
CA SER A 105 22.02 2.62 17.77
C SER A 105 21.68 4.08 18.06
N SER A 106 21.60 4.93 17.05
CA SER A 106 21.17 6.33 17.18
C SER A 106 19.71 6.45 17.61
N LEU A 107 18.83 5.61 17.05
CA LEU A 107 17.42 5.56 17.47
C LEU A 107 17.28 5.13 18.93
N ILE A 108 17.95 4.04 19.34
CA ILE A 108 17.93 3.57 20.72
C ILE A 108 18.44 4.66 21.68
N ALA A 109 19.57 5.30 21.37
CA ALA A 109 20.07 6.40 22.17
C ALA A 109 19.08 7.58 22.21
N GLY A 110 18.41 7.84 21.08
CA GLY A 110 17.39 8.88 20.95
C GLY A 110 16.15 8.66 21.83
N THR A 111 15.84 7.42 22.21
CA THR A 111 14.74 7.14 23.14
C THR A 111 15.04 7.53 24.60
N GLN A 112 16.32 7.75 24.92
CA GLN A 112 16.78 8.04 26.29
C GLN A 112 16.88 9.55 26.58
N VAL A 113 16.55 10.41 25.65
CA VAL A 113 16.64 11.86 25.78
C VAL A 113 15.25 12.52 25.71
N GLU A 114 15.19 13.82 26.06
CA GLU A 114 13.97 14.60 25.92
C GLU A 114 13.45 14.61 24.48
N ASN A 115 12.13 14.72 24.33
CA ASN A 115 11.45 14.66 23.04
C ASN A 115 11.71 13.35 22.25
N SER A 116 11.73 12.24 23.00
CA SER A 116 12.05 10.91 22.47
C SER A 116 10.99 10.30 21.54
N TYR A 117 9.78 10.89 21.40
CA TYR A 117 8.67 10.31 20.64
C TYR A 117 9.03 9.99 19.17
N LEU A 118 9.81 10.85 18.51
CA LEU A 118 10.27 10.58 17.14
C LEU A 118 11.27 9.43 17.07
N ALA A 119 12.18 9.35 18.04
CA ALA A 119 13.14 8.25 18.10
C ALA A 119 12.41 6.91 18.30
N TYR A 120 11.43 6.89 19.18
CA TYR A 120 10.55 5.72 19.36
C TYR A 120 9.77 5.38 18.07
N TYR A 121 9.19 6.37 17.40
CA TYR A 121 8.45 6.16 16.16
C TYR A 121 9.33 5.57 15.05
N TYR A 122 10.50 6.15 14.79
CA TYR A 122 11.42 5.63 13.78
C TYR A 122 12.01 4.27 14.17
N LEU A 123 12.21 4.02 15.47
CA LEU A 123 12.61 2.70 15.96
C LEU A 123 11.50 1.67 15.72
N GLY A 124 10.25 2.06 15.89
CA GLY A 124 9.09 1.25 15.53
C GLY A 124 9.07 0.90 14.03
N ASN A 125 9.27 1.90 13.17
CA ASN A 125 9.37 1.69 11.72
C ASN A 125 10.52 0.74 11.37
N TYR A 126 11.70 0.95 11.95
CA TYR A 126 12.84 0.06 11.77
C TYR A 126 12.50 -1.40 12.12
N PHE A 127 11.85 -1.63 13.28
CA PHE A 127 11.47 -2.99 13.67
C PHE A 127 10.38 -3.58 12.78
N ARG A 128 9.43 -2.78 12.29
CA ARG A 128 8.41 -3.23 11.33
C ARG A 128 9.06 -3.64 10.00
N ASP A 129 9.98 -2.85 9.47
CA ASP A 129 10.75 -3.16 8.25
C ASP A 129 11.55 -4.47 8.38
N LYS A 130 11.89 -4.86 9.62
CA LYS A 130 12.54 -6.15 9.94
C LYS A 130 11.53 -7.25 10.32
N ASN A 131 10.25 -7.05 10.11
CA ASN A 131 9.17 -7.96 10.51
C ASN A 131 9.14 -8.28 12.03
N ASN A 132 9.76 -7.45 12.86
CA ASN A 132 9.71 -7.59 14.32
C ASN A 132 8.55 -6.75 14.89
N PHE A 133 7.34 -7.20 14.59
CA PHE A 133 6.11 -6.46 14.87
C PHE A 133 5.89 -6.19 16.36
N LEU A 134 6.29 -7.11 17.24
CA LEU A 134 6.17 -6.89 18.69
C LEU A 134 7.01 -5.71 19.15
N LYS A 135 8.28 -5.65 18.75
CA LYS A 135 9.15 -4.52 19.08
C LYS A 135 8.70 -3.23 18.39
N ALA A 136 8.12 -3.32 17.20
CA ALA A 136 7.53 -2.17 16.53
C ALA A 136 6.39 -1.56 17.34
N LEU A 137 5.44 -2.39 17.80
CA LEU A 137 4.31 -1.95 18.63
C LEU A 137 4.77 -1.37 19.98
N ASP A 138 5.77 -1.99 20.63
CA ASP A 138 6.36 -1.48 21.87
C ASP A 138 6.98 -0.09 21.65
N ALA A 139 7.68 0.09 20.53
CA ALA A 139 8.27 1.38 20.20
C ALA A 139 7.20 2.44 19.87
N TYR A 140 6.15 2.11 19.13
CA TYR A 140 5.04 3.06 18.90
C TYR A 140 4.32 3.43 20.20
N ASN A 141 4.13 2.48 21.12
CA ASN A 141 3.61 2.77 22.46
C ASN A 141 4.55 3.71 23.24
N GLY A 142 5.87 3.54 23.09
CA GLY A 142 6.87 4.47 23.63
C GLY A 142 6.70 5.89 23.06
N ALA A 143 6.48 5.99 21.75
CA ALA A 143 6.22 7.27 21.10
C ALA A 143 4.95 7.95 21.65
N LEU A 144 3.86 7.18 21.78
CA LEU A 144 2.58 7.67 22.33
C LEU A 144 2.65 8.02 23.82
N SER A 145 3.48 7.30 24.59
CA SER A 145 3.73 7.63 25.99
C SER A 145 4.49 8.96 26.13
N ALA A 146 5.44 9.22 25.24
CA ALA A 146 6.19 10.47 25.20
C ALA A 146 5.38 11.63 24.61
N LYS A 147 4.49 11.36 23.65
CA LYS A 147 3.63 12.34 22.98
C LYS A 147 2.27 11.71 22.62
N PRO A 148 1.25 11.83 23.50
CA PRO A 148 -0.07 11.19 23.30
C PRO A 148 -0.87 11.69 22.09
N ASP A 149 -0.57 12.85 21.55
CA ASP A 149 -1.20 13.45 20.35
C ASP A 149 -0.41 13.21 19.07
N PHE A 150 0.58 12.32 19.09
CA PHE A 150 1.38 11.99 17.92
C PHE A 150 0.63 11.01 17.00
N ALA A 151 -0.20 11.56 16.11
CA ALA A 151 -1.12 10.82 15.27
C ALA A 151 -0.43 9.70 14.46
N GLN A 152 0.76 9.95 13.90
CA GLN A 152 1.47 8.99 13.05
C GLN A 152 1.78 7.66 13.77
N ALA A 153 2.00 7.69 15.09
CA ALA A 153 2.25 6.46 15.84
C ALA A 153 0.96 5.61 16.00
N TYR A 154 -0.21 6.23 16.06
CA TYR A 154 -1.48 5.50 16.02
C TYR A 154 -1.69 4.79 14.69
N LEU A 155 -1.49 5.50 13.56
CA LEU A 155 -1.61 4.91 12.23
C LEU A 155 -0.62 3.75 12.04
N ALA A 156 0.66 3.96 12.39
CA ALA A 156 1.69 2.94 12.28
C ALA A 156 1.37 1.71 13.16
N SER A 157 0.84 1.91 14.36
CA SER A 157 0.37 0.83 15.23
C SER A 157 -0.78 0.06 14.60
N ALA A 158 -1.78 0.77 14.03
CA ALA A 158 -2.93 0.15 13.39
C ALA A 158 -2.52 -0.70 12.19
N ILE A 159 -1.67 -0.17 11.30
CA ILE A 159 -1.14 -0.92 10.16
C ILE A 159 -0.36 -2.15 10.63
N THR A 160 0.50 -2.00 11.63
CA THR A 160 1.28 -3.13 12.18
C THR A 160 0.38 -4.21 12.79
N LEU A 161 -0.69 -3.82 13.48
CA LEU A 161 -1.68 -4.76 14.03
C LEU A 161 -2.44 -5.48 12.92
N PHE A 162 -2.76 -4.78 11.83
CA PHE A 162 -3.36 -5.38 10.65
C PHE A 162 -2.43 -6.41 10.01
N ASP A 163 -1.14 -6.05 9.80
CA ASP A 163 -0.13 -6.92 9.20
C ASP A 163 0.07 -8.24 9.96
N VAL A 164 -0.17 -8.24 11.27
CA VAL A 164 -0.09 -9.44 12.12
C VAL A 164 -1.43 -10.14 12.32
N GLY A 165 -2.49 -9.73 11.62
CA GLY A 165 -3.82 -10.33 11.69
C GLY A 165 -4.59 -10.05 12.99
N ARG A 166 -4.20 -9.03 13.77
CA ARG A 166 -4.89 -8.64 15.01
C ARG A 166 -5.96 -7.59 14.73
N TYR A 167 -6.93 -7.95 13.92
CA TYR A 167 -7.91 -7.02 13.32
C TYR A 167 -8.73 -6.25 14.34
N GLU A 168 -9.21 -6.89 15.42
CA GLU A 168 -9.96 -6.21 16.49
C GLU A 168 -9.12 -5.11 17.17
N ALA A 169 -7.80 -5.34 17.29
CA ALA A 169 -6.90 -4.38 17.92
C ALA A 169 -6.59 -3.17 17.01
N VAL A 170 -6.88 -3.24 15.71
CA VAL A 170 -6.71 -2.13 14.76
C VAL A 170 -7.64 -0.97 15.04
N ILE A 171 -8.88 -1.27 15.49
CA ILE A 171 -9.97 -0.28 15.56
C ILE A 171 -9.63 0.90 16.50
N ASN A 172 -9.11 0.61 17.69
CA ASN A 172 -8.83 1.68 18.65
C ASN A 172 -7.76 2.68 18.14
N PRO A 173 -6.55 2.26 17.72
CA PRO A 173 -5.55 3.21 17.23
C PRO A 173 -5.99 3.90 15.95
N ILE A 174 -6.70 3.25 15.03
CA ILE A 174 -7.13 3.89 13.79
C ILE A 174 -8.21 4.95 14.06
N ASP A 175 -9.14 4.71 14.99
CA ASP A 175 -10.13 5.70 15.39
C ASP A 175 -9.46 6.90 16.08
N LYS A 176 -8.43 6.66 16.91
CA LYS A 176 -7.63 7.74 17.49
C LYS A 176 -6.92 8.56 16.42
N TYR A 177 -6.30 7.92 15.43
CA TYR A 177 -5.70 8.62 14.32
C TYR A 177 -6.70 9.50 13.57
N LEU A 178 -7.88 8.98 13.26
CA LEU A 178 -8.94 9.69 12.53
C LEU A 178 -9.49 10.89 13.32
N THR A 179 -9.37 10.94 14.65
CA THR A 179 -9.72 12.17 15.41
C THR A 179 -8.79 13.34 15.08
N PHE A 180 -7.55 13.08 14.67
CA PHE A 180 -6.57 14.10 14.27
C PHE A 180 -6.59 14.34 12.75
N ASN A 181 -6.88 13.31 11.97
CA ASN A 181 -6.81 13.32 10.50
C ASN A 181 -8.12 12.74 9.91
N PRO A 182 -9.24 13.47 9.98
CA PRO A 182 -10.55 12.95 9.60
C PRO A 182 -10.74 12.76 8.09
N ASN A 183 -9.81 13.21 7.25
CA ASN A 183 -9.86 13.10 5.79
C ASN A 183 -8.66 12.30 5.24
N ASP A 184 -8.30 11.22 5.92
CA ASP A 184 -7.22 10.32 5.48
C ASP A 184 -7.85 9.05 4.89
N ASP A 185 -7.73 8.89 3.58
CA ASP A 185 -8.28 7.77 2.82
C ASP A 185 -7.63 6.44 3.22
N LEU A 186 -6.31 6.41 3.44
CA LEU A 186 -5.60 5.22 3.88
C LEU A 186 -6.09 4.73 5.24
N ALA A 187 -6.35 5.65 6.18
CA ALA A 187 -6.84 5.26 7.50
C ALA A 187 -8.22 4.60 7.41
N TYR A 188 -9.14 5.14 6.62
CA TYR A 188 -10.43 4.51 6.36
C TYR A 188 -10.28 3.17 5.64
N ALA A 189 -9.39 3.05 4.67
CA ALA A 189 -9.14 1.79 3.98
C ALA A 189 -8.58 0.72 4.92
N VAL A 190 -7.61 1.05 5.79
CA VAL A 190 -7.07 0.12 6.79
C VAL A 190 -8.16 -0.33 7.77
N LYS A 191 -9.01 0.60 8.22
CA LYS A 191 -10.13 0.28 9.11
C LYS A 191 -11.11 -0.66 8.42
N SER A 192 -11.57 -0.32 7.22
CA SER A 192 -12.48 -1.12 6.41
C SER A 192 -11.94 -2.55 6.19
N ARG A 193 -10.66 -2.67 5.85
CA ARG A 193 -10.04 -4.00 5.67
C ARG A 193 -10.03 -4.81 6.97
N ALA A 194 -9.76 -4.19 8.11
CA ALA A 194 -9.83 -4.87 9.40
C ALA A 194 -11.27 -5.33 9.72
N GLU A 195 -12.25 -4.49 9.49
CA GLU A 195 -13.68 -4.80 9.66
C GLU A 195 -14.12 -5.93 8.72
N PHE A 196 -13.65 -5.93 7.47
CA PHE A 196 -13.89 -7.01 6.52
C PHE A 196 -13.38 -8.36 7.04
N GLU A 197 -12.14 -8.40 7.54
CA GLU A 197 -11.56 -9.63 8.09
C GLU A 197 -12.26 -10.11 9.36
N MET A 198 -12.91 -9.22 10.10
CA MET A 198 -13.77 -9.53 11.25
C MET A 198 -15.19 -9.95 10.84
N GLY A 199 -15.55 -9.86 9.55
CA GLY A 199 -16.90 -10.13 9.05
C GLY A 199 -17.91 -9.00 9.32
N MET A 200 -17.46 -7.82 9.72
CA MET A 200 -18.28 -6.62 9.95
C MET A 200 -18.51 -5.89 8.61
N LEU A 201 -19.32 -6.52 7.73
CA LEU A 201 -19.41 -6.12 6.33
C LEU A 201 -20.07 -4.74 6.13
N GLU A 202 -21.05 -4.37 6.96
CA GLU A 202 -21.71 -3.06 6.85
C GLU A 202 -20.79 -1.91 7.28
N GLU A 203 -20.05 -2.09 8.37
CA GLU A 203 -19.04 -1.13 8.84
C GLU A 203 -17.92 -1.00 7.82
N SER A 204 -17.40 -2.13 7.35
CA SER A 204 -16.37 -2.19 6.31
C SER A 204 -16.80 -1.44 5.04
N ARG A 205 -18.05 -1.64 4.59
CA ARG A 205 -18.60 -0.92 3.45
C ARG A 205 -18.62 0.59 3.69
N ALA A 206 -19.11 1.02 4.86
CA ALA A 206 -19.22 2.44 5.20
C ALA A 206 -17.86 3.13 5.23
N ASP A 207 -16.84 2.48 5.80
CA ASP A 207 -15.50 3.06 5.88
C ASP A 207 -14.74 2.96 4.54
N ASN A 208 -14.96 1.91 3.73
CA ASN A 208 -14.46 1.85 2.35
C ASN A 208 -15.08 2.95 1.46
N GLU A 209 -16.38 3.22 1.59
CA GLU A 209 -17.01 4.33 0.87
C GLU A 209 -16.41 5.69 1.22
N LYS A 210 -16.02 5.91 2.48
CA LYS A 210 -15.31 7.14 2.88
C LYS A 210 -13.93 7.21 2.22
N ALA A 211 -13.18 6.11 2.20
CA ALA A 211 -11.89 6.07 1.53
C ALA A 211 -12.04 6.43 0.04
N ILE A 212 -13.02 5.85 -0.66
CA ILE A 212 -13.32 6.11 -2.08
C ILE A 212 -13.75 7.57 -2.30
N GLN A 213 -14.56 8.15 -1.42
CA GLN A 213 -14.99 9.55 -1.53
C GLN A 213 -13.81 10.53 -1.41
N ILE A 214 -12.79 10.19 -0.61
CA ILE A 214 -11.60 11.01 -0.45
C ILE A 214 -10.65 10.80 -1.64
N ASN A 215 -10.42 9.53 -1.99
CA ASN A 215 -9.51 9.13 -3.07
C ASN A 215 -10.06 7.91 -3.80
N ASN A 216 -10.58 8.11 -5.01
CA ASN A 216 -11.12 7.03 -5.81
C ASN A 216 -9.99 6.32 -6.57
N CYS A 217 -9.28 5.42 -5.89
CA CYS A 217 -8.23 4.62 -6.49
C CYS A 217 -8.69 3.16 -6.75
N PRO A 218 -8.05 2.45 -7.69
CA PRO A 218 -8.39 1.07 -8.04
C PRO A 218 -8.33 0.11 -6.86
N GLU A 219 -7.42 0.30 -5.90
CA GLU A 219 -7.25 -0.56 -4.74
C GLU A 219 -8.50 -0.52 -3.83
N TYR A 220 -9.08 0.66 -3.62
CA TYR A 220 -10.29 0.80 -2.79
C TYR A 220 -11.54 0.29 -3.50
N GLN A 221 -11.58 0.39 -4.83
CA GLN A 221 -12.63 -0.24 -5.64
C GLN A 221 -12.52 -1.77 -5.61
N PHE A 222 -11.29 -2.31 -5.60
CA PHE A 222 -11.07 -3.73 -5.41
C PHE A 222 -11.56 -4.21 -4.03
N ASP A 223 -11.27 -3.47 -2.96
CA ASP A 223 -11.80 -3.77 -1.63
C ASP A 223 -13.34 -3.71 -1.60
N ARG A 224 -13.95 -2.71 -2.27
CA ARG A 224 -15.40 -2.62 -2.44
C ARG A 224 -15.99 -3.86 -3.11
N ALA A 225 -15.37 -4.33 -4.18
CA ALA A 225 -15.81 -5.52 -4.89
C ALA A 225 -15.69 -6.78 -4.00
N LYS A 226 -14.64 -6.90 -3.18
CA LYS A 226 -14.51 -7.97 -2.19
C LYS A 226 -15.63 -7.93 -1.14
N ILE A 227 -15.98 -6.75 -0.64
CA ILE A 227 -17.08 -6.57 0.32
C ILE A 227 -18.39 -6.98 -0.30
N LEU A 228 -18.69 -6.56 -1.54
CA LEU A 228 -19.89 -6.97 -2.27
C LEU A 228 -19.94 -8.48 -2.48
N TYR A 229 -18.84 -9.10 -2.87
CA TYR A 229 -18.73 -10.56 -3.00
C TYR A 229 -19.06 -11.26 -1.68
N LYS A 230 -18.53 -10.79 -0.55
CA LYS A 230 -18.81 -11.35 0.78
C LYS A 230 -20.24 -11.09 1.26
N SER A 231 -20.90 -10.08 0.70
CA SER A 231 -22.31 -9.73 0.95
C SER A 231 -23.28 -10.42 -0.04
N ASP A 232 -22.79 -11.42 -0.79
CA ASP A 232 -23.52 -12.18 -1.81
C ASP A 232 -24.04 -11.34 -3.00
N ASP A 233 -23.58 -10.11 -3.17
CA ASP A 233 -23.85 -9.30 -4.37
C ASP A 233 -22.82 -9.59 -5.47
N PHE A 234 -22.84 -10.84 -5.94
CA PHE A 234 -21.86 -11.37 -6.89
C PHE A 234 -21.86 -10.63 -8.23
N LYS A 235 -23.03 -10.15 -8.66
CA LYS A 235 -23.15 -9.42 -9.91
C LYS A 235 -22.45 -8.07 -9.82
N ALA A 236 -22.76 -7.27 -8.81
CA ALA A 236 -22.13 -5.97 -8.62
C ALA A 236 -20.63 -6.10 -8.35
N ALA A 237 -20.20 -7.13 -7.61
CA ALA A 237 -18.78 -7.43 -7.41
C ALA A 237 -18.07 -7.70 -8.74
N LYS A 238 -18.65 -8.58 -9.59
CA LYS A 238 -18.11 -8.93 -10.90
C LYS A 238 -18.02 -7.71 -11.83
N ASP A 239 -19.03 -6.84 -11.81
CA ASP A 239 -19.06 -5.62 -12.63
C ASP A 239 -17.87 -4.72 -12.26
N ILE A 240 -17.62 -4.48 -10.96
CA ILE A 240 -16.46 -3.68 -10.51
C ILE A 240 -15.14 -4.35 -10.85
N PHE A 241 -14.98 -5.67 -10.63
CA PHE A 241 -13.75 -6.36 -11.02
C PHE A 241 -13.48 -6.25 -12.52
N THR A 242 -14.54 -6.28 -13.34
CA THR A 242 -14.43 -6.11 -14.79
C THR A 242 -14.00 -4.69 -15.16
N GLU A 243 -14.50 -3.67 -14.48
CA GLU A 243 -14.10 -2.27 -14.67
C GLU A 243 -12.64 -2.02 -14.29
N LEU A 244 -12.09 -2.80 -13.34
CA LEU A 244 -10.70 -2.67 -12.91
C LEU A 244 -9.68 -3.32 -13.86
N LEU A 245 -10.09 -4.23 -14.75
CA LEU A 245 -9.18 -4.97 -15.63
C LEU A 245 -8.27 -4.11 -16.53
N PRO A 246 -8.69 -2.92 -17.04
CA PRO A 246 -7.80 -2.07 -17.82
C PRO A 246 -6.60 -1.54 -17.04
N ASP A 247 -6.78 -1.33 -15.72
CA ASP A 247 -5.77 -0.73 -14.84
C ASP A 247 -4.99 -1.78 -14.05
N ILE A 248 -5.64 -2.88 -13.66
CA ILE A 248 -5.04 -3.93 -12.82
C ILE A 248 -5.38 -5.31 -13.40
N GLN A 249 -4.38 -6.02 -13.91
CA GLN A 249 -4.52 -7.41 -14.36
C GLN A 249 -3.74 -8.35 -13.46
N THR A 250 -4.33 -8.73 -12.34
CA THR A 250 -3.73 -9.66 -11.39
C THR A 250 -4.48 -10.99 -11.34
N SER A 251 -3.79 -12.05 -10.94
CA SER A 251 -4.41 -13.36 -10.64
C SER A 251 -5.63 -13.20 -9.72
N LYS A 252 -5.52 -12.34 -8.70
CA LYS A 252 -6.57 -12.11 -7.70
C LYS A 252 -7.89 -11.56 -8.29
N ILE A 253 -7.83 -10.64 -9.25
CA ILE A 253 -9.05 -10.14 -9.91
C ILE A 253 -9.76 -11.26 -10.65
N TYR A 254 -9.04 -12.02 -11.45
CA TYR A 254 -9.63 -13.14 -12.20
C TYR A 254 -10.13 -14.26 -11.27
N GLU A 255 -9.45 -14.51 -10.16
CA GLU A 255 -9.89 -15.44 -9.12
C GLU A 255 -11.26 -15.03 -8.56
N TYR A 256 -11.41 -13.78 -8.10
CA TYR A 256 -12.69 -13.28 -7.58
C TYR A 256 -13.79 -13.22 -8.65
N MET A 257 -13.46 -12.88 -9.89
CA MET A 257 -14.41 -12.95 -11.01
C MET A 257 -14.89 -14.40 -11.22
N GLY A 258 -13.97 -15.36 -11.18
CA GLY A 258 -14.30 -16.78 -11.26
C GLY A 258 -15.22 -17.24 -10.12
N TYR A 259 -14.98 -16.77 -8.90
CA TYR A 259 -15.85 -17.09 -7.75
C TYR A 259 -17.24 -16.43 -7.88
N CYS A 260 -17.33 -15.21 -8.39
CA CYS A 260 -18.60 -14.59 -8.71
C CYS A 260 -19.37 -15.41 -9.77
N ASP A 261 -18.66 -15.87 -10.82
CA ASP A 261 -19.26 -16.69 -11.87
C ASP A 261 -19.77 -18.04 -11.36
N ILE A 262 -19.02 -18.70 -10.45
CA ILE A 262 -19.47 -19.93 -9.78
C ILE A 262 -20.79 -19.66 -9.02
N ALA A 263 -20.83 -18.59 -8.24
CA ALA A 263 -21.99 -18.21 -7.46
C ALA A 263 -23.22 -17.84 -8.32
N LEU A 264 -22.97 -17.34 -9.53
CA LEU A 264 -23.98 -17.03 -10.54
C LEU A 264 -24.33 -18.23 -11.45
N GLU A 265 -23.74 -19.40 -11.19
CA GLU A 265 -23.90 -20.65 -11.98
C GLU A 265 -23.42 -20.53 -13.44
N ASP A 266 -22.62 -19.50 -13.77
CA ASP A 266 -21.97 -19.34 -15.08
C ASP A 266 -20.63 -20.08 -15.09
N TYR A 267 -20.68 -21.40 -15.10
CA TYR A 267 -19.50 -22.27 -15.02
C TYR A 267 -18.54 -22.14 -16.21
N MET A 268 -19.03 -21.70 -17.39
CA MET A 268 -18.15 -21.46 -18.54
C MET A 268 -17.28 -20.21 -18.31
N SER A 269 -17.85 -19.11 -17.88
CA SER A 269 -17.12 -17.90 -17.53
C SER A 269 -16.20 -18.16 -16.33
N ALA A 270 -16.68 -18.91 -15.33
CA ALA A 270 -15.89 -19.33 -14.17
C ALA A 270 -14.62 -20.07 -14.58
N LEU A 271 -14.74 -21.07 -15.48
CA LEU A 271 -13.59 -21.83 -15.98
C LEU A 271 -12.57 -20.94 -16.69
N MET A 272 -13.06 -20.00 -17.51
CA MET A 272 -12.19 -19.04 -18.22
C MET A 272 -11.45 -18.11 -17.27
N ASN A 273 -12.13 -17.57 -16.27
CA ASN A 273 -11.55 -16.66 -15.30
C ASN A 273 -10.56 -17.36 -14.35
N ILE A 274 -10.91 -18.54 -13.82
CA ILE A 274 -9.99 -19.34 -12.98
C ILE A 274 -8.76 -19.79 -13.79
N ASN A 275 -8.92 -20.19 -15.06
CA ASN A 275 -7.78 -20.51 -15.92
C ASN A 275 -6.85 -19.30 -16.12
N LYS A 276 -7.42 -18.11 -16.26
CA LYS A 276 -6.65 -16.88 -16.42
C LYS A 276 -5.93 -16.49 -15.12
N ALA A 277 -6.57 -16.72 -13.98
CA ALA A 277 -5.95 -16.58 -12.67
C ALA A 277 -4.77 -17.54 -12.51
N LEU A 278 -4.90 -18.80 -12.92
CA LEU A 278 -3.83 -19.80 -12.93
C LEU A 278 -2.63 -19.38 -13.79
N ILE A 279 -2.89 -18.87 -15.01
CA ILE A 279 -1.82 -18.43 -15.91
C ILE A 279 -1.02 -17.26 -15.29
N LEU A 280 -1.65 -16.44 -14.47
CA LEU A 280 -1.05 -15.26 -13.81
C LEU A 280 -0.49 -15.55 -12.42
N SER A 281 -0.73 -16.76 -11.88
CA SER A 281 -0.17 -17.22 -10.61
C SER A 281 0.93 -18.23 -10.87
N ASP A 282 2.00 -18.19 -10.08
CA ASP A 282 3.03 -19.22 -10.14
C ASP A 282 2.57 -20.43 -9.28
N ASP A 283 2.11 -21.51 -9.95
CA ASP A 283 1.78 -22.82 -9.35
C ASP A 283 0.81 -22.76 -8.14
N ASP A 284 -0.36 -22.15 -8.29
CA ASP A 284 -1.40 -22.09 -7.25
C ASP A 284 -2.25 -23.38 -7.25
N GLU A 285 -1.88 -24.34 -6.40
CA GLU A 285 -2.54 -25.64 -6.24
C GLU A 285 -4.04 -25.49 -5.91
N PHE A 286 -4.43 -24.44 -5.18
CA PHE A 286 -5.84 -24.21 -4.85
C PHE A 286 -6.66 -23.81 -6.08
N LEU A 287 -6.11 -22.96 -6.93
CA LEU A 287 -6.75 -22.60 -8.21
C LEU A 287 -6.82 -23.79 -9.17
N GLU A 288 -5.82 -24.65 -9.20
CA GLU A 288 -5.85 -25.91 -9.98
C GLU A 288 -7.00 -26.82 -9.54
N ILE A 289 -7.17 -27.02 -8.24
CA ILE A 289 -8.29 -27.80 -7.69
C ILE A 289 -9.62 -27.18 -8.13
N LYS A 290 -9.77 -25.84 -7.99
CA LYS A 290 -11.00 -25.15 -8.40
C LYS A 290 -11.26 -25.26 -9.89
N TYR A 291 -10.26 -25.15 -10.73
CA TYR A 291 -10.37 -25.35 -12.17
C TYR A 291 -10.92 -26.75 -12.52
N ASN A 292 -10.36 -27.78 -11.90
CA ASN A 292 -10.81 -29.16 -12.13
C ASN A 292 -12.23 -29.40 -11.61
N GLU A 293 -12.60 -28.87 -10.44
CA GLU A 293 -13.98 -28.93 -9.92
C GLU A 293 -15.01 -28.35 -10.91
N ILE A 294 -14.71 -27.16 -11.46
CA ILE A 294 -15.60 -26.50 -12.43
C ILE A 294 -15.72 -27.33 -13.71
N LYS A 295 -14.59 -27.87 -14.18
CA LYS A 295 -14.56 -28.73 -15.37
C LYS A 295 -15.41 -29.97 -15.21
N ASP A 296 -15.33 -30.64 -14.05
CA ASP A 296 -16.15 -31.81 -13.75
C ASP A 296 -17.65 -31.48 -13.70
N ILE A 297 -18.03 -30.31 -13.20
CA ILE A 297 -19.43 -29.83 -13.21
C ILE A 297 -19.91 -29.66 -14.65
N LEU A 298 -19.10 -29.02 -15.52
CA LEU A 298 -19.46 -28.81 -16.92
C LEU A 298 -19.62 -30.14 -17.68
N GLU A 299 -18.72 -31.12 -17.45
CA GLU A 299 -18.81 -32.45 -18.08
C GLU A 299 -20.05 -33.22 -17.63
N LYS A 300 -20.44 -33.14 -16.35
CA LYS A 300 -21.69 -33.75 -15.84
C LYS A 300 -22.92 -33.12 -16.47
N ASN A 301 -22.98 -31.79 -16.52
CA ASN A 301 -24.11 -31.07 -17.10
C ASN A 301 -24.29 -31.38 -18.63
N GLN A 302 -23.20 -31.63 -19.35
CA GLN A 302 -23.25 -32.06 -20.76
C GLN A 302 -23.80 -33.49 -20.92
N ASN A 303 -23.42 -34.40 -20.03
CA ASN A 303 -23.89 -35.79 -20.07
C ASN A 303 -25.36 -35.97 -19.66
N GLU A 304 -25.89 -35.05 -18.84
CA GLU A 304 -27.31 -35.06 -18.45
C GLU A 304 -28.27 -34.48 -19.51
N GLN A 305 -27.71 -33.76 -20.51
CA GLN A 305 -28.48 -33.19 -21.65
C GLN A 305 -28.47 -34.07 -22.89
N THR A 306 -27.72 -35.14 -22.90
CA THR A 306 -27.66 -36.15 -24.00
C THR A 306 -28.41 -37.41 -23.64
#